data_ae887c20745de1ea49bbf18267ab0bca
#
_entry.id   ae887c20745de1ea49bbf18267ab0bca
#
_cell.length_a   1.000
_cell.length_b   1.000
_cell.length_c   1.000
_cell.angle_alpha   90.00
_cell.angle_beta   90.00
_cell.angle_gamma   90.00
#
_symmetry.space_group_name_H-M   'P 1'
#
loop_
_entity.id
_entity.type
_entity.pdbx_description
1 polymer ?
#
loop_
_entity_poly.entity_id
_entity_poly.type
_entity_poly.pdbx_seq_one_letter_code
_entity_poly.pdbx_strand_id
1 'polypeptide(L)' 'MDEEELEPRRKRAPPRDLTLLGIEELETYITELEAEIARVRIEITAKLGQRRGAEALFKR' A
#
# COMPACT_ATOMS: atom_id res chain seq x y z
N MET A 1 1.53 -15.46 20.62
CA MET A 1 1.19 -15.10 20.21
C MET A 1 1.27 -14.90 19.13
N ASP A 2 1.34 -14.87 18.89
CA ASP A 2 1.22 -14.82 17.77
C ASP A 2 0.54 -13.82 17.17
N GLU A 3 -0.07 -13.08 17.69
CA GLU A 3 -0.80 -12.04 17.16
C GLU A 3 0.01 -11.12 16.44
N GLU A 4 1.20 -10.89 16.82
CA GLU A 4 1.93 -9.91 16.14
C GLU A 4 2.22 -10.33 14.78
N GLU A 5 2.49 -11.54 14.54
CA GLU A 5 2.72 -11.87 13.18
C GLU A 5 1.46 -12.00 12.45
N LEU A 6 0.39 -12.19 13.14
CA LEU A 6 -0.87 -12.21 12.48
C LEU A 6 -1.27 -10.89 11.95
N GLU A 7 -0.72 -9.83 12.48
CA GLU A 7 -1.17 -8.52 12.12
C GLU A 7 -0.06 -7.76 11.47
N PRO A 8 0.11 -7.92 10.18
CA PRO A 8 1.18 -7.19 9.52
C PRO A 8 1.11 -5.69 9.73
N ARG A 9 -0.09 -5.16 9.85
CA ARG A 9 -0.19 -3.73 10.04
C ARG A 9 0.37 -3.28 11.35
N ARG A 10 0.50 -4.19 12.28
CA ARG A 10 1.12 -3.83 13.54
C ARG A 10 2.58 -3.58 13.40
N LYS A 11 3.16 -4.05 12.33
CA LYS A 11 4.57 -3.86 12.11
C LYS A 11 4.87 -2.63 11.32
N ARG A 12 3.85 -1.89 10.94
CA ARG A 12 4.06 -0.68 10.22
C ARG A 12 4.81 0.31 11.08
N ALA A 13 5.74 1.00 10.48
CA ALA A 13 6.45 2.04 11.19
C ALA A 13 5.49 3.16 11.57
N PRO A 14 5.74 3.82 12.67
CA PRO A 14 4.91 4.97 13.02
C PRO A 14 5.08 6.08 11.99
N PRO A 15 4.12 6.97 11.91
CA PRO A 15 4.25 8.09 10.99
C PRO A 15 5.46 8.93 11.34
N ARG A 16 6.08 9.50 10.34
CA ARG A 16 7.18 10.40 10.57
C ARG A 16 6.73 11.66 11.25
N ASP A 17 7.60 12.23 12.03
CA ASP A 17 7.36 13.55 12.57
C ASP A 17 7.76 14.55 11.51
N LEU A 18 6.79 15.06 10.80
CA LEU A 18 7.04 15.91 9.65
C LEU A 18 7.61 17.25 10.02
N THR A 19 7.43 17.67 11.26
CA THR A 19 7.95 18.96 11.67
C THR A 19 9.46 18.99 11.70
N LEU A 20 10.09 17.81 11.69
CA LEU A 20 11.54 17.74 11.72
C LEU A 20 12.17 17.82 10.34
N LEU A 21 11.36 17.81 9.28
CA LEU A 21 11.88 17.74 7.93
C LEU A 21 11.90 19.10 7.29
N GLY A 22 12.92 19.34 6.47
CA GLY A 22 12.97 20.55 5.68
C GLY A 22 12.09 20.43 4.45
N ILE A 23 12.01 21.52 3.71
CA ILE A 23 11.13 21.57 2.56
C ILE A 23 11.50 20.53 1.51
N GLU A 24 12.78 20.41 1.21
CA GLU A 24 13.21 19.44 0.21
C GLU A 24 12.91 18.02 0.64
N GLU A 25 13.12 17.76 1.93
CA GLU A 25 12.82 16.43 2.44
C GLU A 25 11.34 16.14 2.38
N LEU A 26 10.52 17.15 2.66
CA LEU A 26 9.09 16.97 2.56
C LEU A 26 8.66 16.69 1.13
N GLU A 27 9.26 17.38 0.18
CA GLU A 27 8.93 17.14 -1.22
C GLU A 27 9.36 15.75 -1.66
N THR A 28 10.51 15.31 -1.22
CA THR A 28 10.96 13.96 -1.52
C THR A 28 10.01 12.94 -0.91
N TYR A 29 9.56 13.19 0.30
CA TYR A 29 8.64 12.31 0.95
C TYR A 29 7.34 12.20 0.16
N ILE A 30 6.85 13.32 -0.35
CA ILE A 30 5.65 13.28 -1.17
C ILE A 30 5.87 12.40 -2.40
N THR A 31 7.00 12.54 -3.05
CA THR A 31 7.30 11.72 -4.22
C THR A 31 7.30 10.24 -3.86
N GLU A 32 7.87 9.90 -2.72
CA GLU A 32 7.89 8.52 -2.28
C GLU A 32 6.48 8.01 -2.00
N LEU A 33 5.66 8.85 -1.40
CA LEU A 33 4.28 8.46 -1.12
C LEU A 33 3.50 8.26 -2.41
N GLU A 34 3.72 9.12 -3.39
CA GLU A 34 3.04 8.97 -4.66
C GLU A 34 3.43 7.69 -5.36
N ALA A 35 4.70 7.35 -5.30
CA ALA A 35 5.15 6.09 -5.88
C ALA A 35 4.52 4.90 -5.17
N GLU A 36 4.39 4.99 -3.87
CA GLU A 36 3.77 3.91 -3.12
C GLU A 36 2.30 3.78 -3.47
N ILE A 37 1.61 4.91 -3.61
CA ILE A 37 0.22 4.87 -4.02
C ILE A 37 0.07 4.19 -5.37
N ALA A 38 0.95 4.51 -6.29
CA ALA A 38 0.90 3.89 -7.62
C ALA A 38 1.08 2.38 -7.53
N ARG A 39 2.03 1.93 -6.70
CA ARG A 39 2.25 0.51 -6.54
C ARG A 39 1.03 -0.19 -5.99
N VAL A 40 0.40 0.44 -4.99
CA VAL A 40 -0.78 -0.16 -4.38
C VAL A 40 -1.91 -0.24 -5.40
N ARG A 41 -2.08 0.79 -6.20
CA ARG A 41 -3.14 0.79 -7.20
C ARG A 41 -2.93 -0.29 -8.24
N ILE A 42 -1.70 -0.53 -8.61
CA ILE A 42 -1.39 -1.60 -9.56
C ILE A 42 -1.79 -2.94 -8.96
N GLU A 43 -1.50 -3.15 -7.69
CA GLU A 43 -1.88 -4.40 -7.05
C GLU A 43 -3.39 -4.56 -6.98
N ILE A 44 -4.09 -3.49 -6.67
CA ILE A 44 -5.54 -3.57 -6.63
C ILE A 44 -6.09 -3.93 -7.99
N THR A 45 -5.58 -3.29 -9.03
CA THR A 45 -6.03 -3.59 -10.38
C THR A 45 -5.78 -5.04 -10.74
N ALA A 46 -4.62 -5.55 -10.40
CA ALA A 46 -4.30 -6.93 -10.70
C ALA A 46 -5.25 -7.89 -9.98
N LYS A 47 -5.53 -7.61 -8.74
CA LYS A 47 -6.40 -8.48 -7.98
C LYS A 47 -7.84 -8.42 -8.48
N LEU A 48 -8.29 -7.25 -8.86
CA LEU A 48 -9.62 -7.13 -9.43
C LEU A 48 -9.72 -7.87 -10.76
N GLY A 49 -8.67 -7.78 -11.56
CA GLY A 49 -8.67 -8.52 -12.81
C GLY A 49 -8.74 -10.01 -12.60
N GLN A 50 -7.99 -10.52 -11.65
CA GLN A 50 -8.04 -11.94 -11.34
C GLN A 50 -9.41 -12.34 -10.87
N ARG A 51 -10.03 -11.53 -10.04
CA ARG A 51 -11.34 -11.84 -9.52
C ARG A 51 -12.36 -11.87 -10.62
N ARG A 52 -12.31 -10.90 -11.52
CA ARG A 52 -13.25 -10.87 -12.62
C ARG A 52 -13.08 -12.06 -13.54
N GLY A 53 -11.84 -12.45 -13.77
CA GLY A 53 -11.59 -13.61 -14.58
C GLY A 53 -12.20 -14.87 -13.98
N ALA A 54 -12.03 -15.04 -12.67
CA ALA A 54 -12.58 -16.21 -12.02
C ALA A 54 -14.10 -16.19 -12.08
N GLU A 55 -14.69 -15.02 -11.86
CA GLU A 55 -16.13 -14.92 -11.91
C GLU A 55 -16.66 -15.23 -13.30
N ALA A 56 -15.97 -14.77 -14.31
CA ALA A 56 -16.41 -15.05 -15.67
C ALA A 56 -16.38 -16.54 -15.94
N LEU A 57 -15.37 -17.22 -15.43
CA LEU A 57 -15.32 -18.67 -15.62
C LEU A 57 -16.47 -19.36 -14.92
N PHE A 58 -16.83 -18.90 -13.77
CA PHE A 58 -17.90 -19.54 -13.03
C PHE A 58 -19.26 -19.24 -13.59
N LYS A 59 -19.37 -18.18 -14.31
CA LYS A 59 -20.66 -17.80 -14.80
C LYS A 59 -21.11 -18.56 -16.01
N ARG A 60 -20.34 -19.45 -16.47
CA ARG A 60 -20.74 -20.18 -17.62
C ARG A 60 -21.76 -21.21 -17.33
#